data_22101d131b688203f223e553771470a6
#
_entry.id   22101d131b688203f223e553771470a6
#
_cell.length_a   1.000
_cell.length_b   1.000
_cell.length_c   1.000
_cell.angle_alpha   90.00
_cell.angle_beta   90.00
_cell.angle_gamma   90.00
#
_symmetry.space_group_name_H-M   'P 1'
#
loop_
_entity.id
_entity.type
_entity.pdbx_description
1 polymer ?
#
loop_
_entity_poly.entity_id
_entity_poly.type
_entity_poly.pdbx_seq_one_letter_code
_entity_poly.pdbx_strand_id
1 'polypeptide(L)'
;AVPFGLSVWLFFTAPSFTGQQTLFWWALLTLCLVNTAMTLVNIPYSALTPELTSDYNEQTSLNAYRFLFAGVGTMMGAVIVIPIVNAFPSKVAGFSAAGFAIGAVIIITTLITFFSVKEPTGRLRHEKYSNRMTAFKDSFSFFSSYRFVFTNRVYLILLAVFVLHLTALNFLQGMVVYYLKYIYQA
;
A
#
# COMPACT_ATOMS: atom_id res chain seq x y z
N ALA A 1 -0.21 -1.33 12.00
CA ALA A 1 -0.01 0.12 12.04
C ALA A 1 1.44 0.49 12.38
N VAL A 2 1.91 0.20 13.59
CA VAL A 2 3.24 0.62 14.07
C VAL A 2 4.39 0.12 13.19
N PRO A 3 4.47 -1.17 12.78
CA PRO A 3 5.55 -1.63 11.92
C PRO A 3 5.61 -0.91 10.57
N PHE A 4 4.45 -0.53 10.01
CA PHE A 4 4.37 0.17 8.72
C PHE A 4 4.93 1.59 8.84
N GLY A 5 4.51 2.39 9.82
CA GLY A 5 5.04 3.73 10.00
C GLY A 5 6.54 3.75 10.32
N LEU A 6 7.02 2.80 11.13
CA LEU A 6 8.44 2.65 11.43
C LEU A 6 9.26 2.25 10.19
N SER A 7 8.74 1.37 9.34
CA SER A 7 9.43 0.98 8.09
C SER A 7 9.56 2.13 7.12
N VAL A 8 8.55 3.01 7.02
CA VAL A 8 8.61 4.22 6.20
C VAL A 8 9.66 5.19 6.75
N TRP A 9 9.68 5.45 8.04
CA TRP A 9 10.71 6.29 8.64
C TRP A 9 12.13 5.73 8.41
N LEU A 10 12.31 4.42 8.59
CA LEU A 10 13.57 3.75 8.36
C LEU A 10 14.05 3.86 6.90
N PHE A 11 13.13 3.77 5.95
CA PHE A 11 13.43 3.93 4.52
C PHE A 11 13.94 5.34 4.18
N PHE A 12 13.37 6.37 4.80
CA PHE A 12 13.81 7.75 4.61
C PHE A 12 15.04 8.14 5.44
N THR A 13 15.45 7.29 6.37
CA THR A 13 16.66 7.53 7.19
C THR A 13 17.86 6.91 6.49
N ALA A 14 18.67 7.74 5.84
CA ALA A 14 19.91 7.29 5.23
C ALA A 14 20.97 7.09 6.34
N PRO A 15 21.49 5.87 6.52
CA PRO A 15 22.59 5.62 7.44
C PRO A 15 23.89 6.23 6.92
N SER A 16 24.78 6.63 7.81
CA SER A 16 26.08 7.22 7.50
C SER A 16 27.13 6.21 7.00
N PHE A 17 26.69 5.15 6.29
CA PHE A 17 27.59 4.17 5.71
C PHE A 17 28.31 4.75 4.49
N THR A 18 29.62 4.58 4.45
CA THR A 18 30.49 5.05 3.35
C THR A 18 30.57 4.10 2.15
N GLY A 19 30.12 2.85 2.33
CA GLY A 19 30.18 1.80 1.28
C GLY A 19 28.94 1.81 0.39
N GLN A 20 29.12 2.01 -0.93
CA GLN A 20 28.02 1.99 -1.90
C GLN A 20 27.25 0.66 -1.89
N GLN A 21 27.93 -0.45 -1.64
CA GLN A 21 27.32 -1.77 -1.57
C GLN A 21 26.47 -1.96 -0.31
N THR A 22 26.90 -1.40 0.81
CA THR A 22 26.14 -1.41 2.07
C THR A 22 24.87 -0.55 1.96
N LEU A 23 24.97 0.60 1.29
CA LEU A 23 23.81 1.46 1.01
C LEU A 23 22.79 0.76 0.10
N PHE A 24 23.26 0.00 -0.89
CA PHE A 24 22.37 -0.78 -1.77
C PHE A 24 21.58 -1.85 -0.97
N TRP A 25 22.26 -2.62 -0.13
CA TRP A 25 21.60 -3.64 0.70
C TRP A 25 20.65 -3.02 1.72
N TRP A 26 21.01 -1.88 2.30
CA TRP A 26 20.12 -1.13 3.18
C TRP A 26 18.86 -0.68 2.46
N ALA A 27 18.98 -0.07 1.30
CA ALA A 27 17.85 0.38 0.49
C ALA A 27 16.95 -0.79 0.07
N LEU A 28 17.53 -1.90 -0.36
CA LEU A 28 16.80 -3.10 -0.73
C LEU A 28 15.99 -3.65 0.47
N LEU A 29 16.64 -3.80 1.63
CA LEU A 29 16.03 -4.34 2.83
C LEU A 29 14.88 -3.44 3.32
N THR A 30 15.11 -2.15 3.41
CA THR A 30 14.08 -1.19 3.84
C THR A 30 12.93 -1.10 2.84
N LEU A 31 13.18 -1.16 1.53
CA LEU A 31 12.16 -1.22 0.50
C LEU A 31 11.30 -2.48 0.63
N CYS A 32 11.92 -3.65 0.80
CA CYS A 32 11.19 -4.90 1.04
C CYS A 32 10.32 -4.82 2.30
N LEU A 33 10.85 -4.22 3.36
CA LEU A 33 10.17 -4.08 4.64
C LEU A 33 8.96 -3.15 4.52
N VAL A 34 9.09 -2.01 3.84
CA VAL A 34 7.97 -1.10 3.56
C VAL A 34 6.88 -1.79 2.74
N ASN A 35 7.25 -2.48 1.65
CA ASN A 35 6.27 -3.17 0.80
C ASN A 35 5.55 -4.29 1.54
N THR A 36 6.27 -5.08 2.36
CA THR A 36 5.67 -6.12 3.18
C THR A 36 4.70 -5.53 4.20
N ALA A 37 5.12 -4.49 4.92
CA ALA A 37 4.28 -3.82 5.92
C ALA A 37 3.05 -3.15 5.28
N MET A 38 3.20 -2.54 4.11
CA MET A 38 2.10 -1.98 3.31
C MET A 38 1.09 -3.07 2.90
N THR A 39 1.57 -4.22 2.45
CA THR A 39 0.73 -5.35 2.05
C THR A 39 -0.06 -5.90 3.23
N LEU A 40 0.58 -6.06 4.40
CA LEU A 40 -0.07 -6.51 5.63
C LEU A 40 -1.19 -5.58 6.12
N VAL A 41 -1.13 -4.29 5.80
CA VAL A 41 -2.19 -3.33 6.12
C VAL A 41 -3.25 -3.28 5.03
N ASN A 42 -2.85 -3.32 3.76
CA ASN A 42 -3.77 -3.17 2.62
C ASN A 42 -4.69 -4.38 2.42
N ILE A 43 -4.21 -5.59 2.66
CA ILE A 43 -5.03 -6.80 2.45
C ILE A 43 -6.27 -6.80 3.36
N PRO A 44 -6.16 -6.71 4.70
CA PRO A 44 -7.35 -6.67 5.55
C PRO A 44 -8.21 -5.43 5.30
N TYR A 45 -7.60 -4.28 5.01
CA TYR A 45 -8.35 -3.07 4.67
C TYR A 45 -9.18 -3.22 3.39
N SER A 46 -8.66 -3.93 2.38
CA SER A 46 -9.40 -4.19 1.14
C SER A 46 -10.52 -5.21 1.33
N ALA A 47 -10.33 -6.18 2.21
CA ALA A 47 -11.34 -7.18 2.55
C ALA A 47 -12.54 -6.57 3.30
N LEU A 48 -12.35 -5.49 4.03
CA LEU A 48 -13.41 -4.79 4.77
C LEU A 48 -14.52 -4.25 3.86
N THR A 49 -14.21 -3.81 2.65
CA THR A 49 -15.20 -3.19 1.75
C THR A 49 -16.40 -4.09 1.44
N PRO A 50 -16.22 -5.37 1.02
CA PRO A 50 -17.35 -6.28 0.80
C PRO A 50 -17.99 -6.78 2.11
N GLU A 51 -17.31 -6.68 3.25
CA GLU A 51 -17.87 -7.06 4.55
C GLU A 51 -18.79 -6.00 5.12
N LEU A 52 -18.52 -4.70 4.86
CA LEU A 52 -19.30 -3.58 5.36
C LEU A 52 -20.69 -3.51 4.72
N THR A 53 -20.79 -3.78 3.42
CA THR A 53 -22.07 -3.73 2.71
C THR A 53 -22.12 -4.75 1.57
N SER A 54 -23.32 -5.27 1.32
CA SER A 54 -23.61 -6.14 0.18
C SER A 54 -24.26 -5.40 -1.00
N ASP A 55 -24.58 -4.12 -0.82
CA ASP A 55 -25.16 -3.30 -1.89
C ASP A 55 -24.05 -2.82 -2.83
N TYR A 56 -24.24 -3.07 -4.12
CA TYR A 56 -23.30 -2.66 -5.18
C TYR A 56 -23.09 -1.14 -5.23
N ASN A 57 -24.15 -0.35 -5.04
CA ASN A 57 -24.05 1.10 -5.09
C ASN A 57 -23.27 1.66 -3.90
N GLU A 58 -23.46 1.11 -2.71
CA GLU A 58 -22.70 1.49 -1.52
C GLU A 58 -21.23 1.08 -1.64
N GLN A 59 -20.93 -0.12 -2.14
CA GLN A 59 -19.54 -0.54 -2.39
C GLN A 59 -18.84 0.37 -3.40
N THR A 60 -19.55 0.75 -4.46
CA THR A 60 -19.02 1.67 -5.48
C THR A 60 -18.74 3.05 -4.88
N SER A 61 -19.65 3.56 -4.07
CA SER A 61 -19.49 4.83 -3.37
C SER A 61 -18.30 4.80 -2.40
N LEU A 62 -18.18 3.75 -1.58
CA LEU A 62 -17.03 3.56 -0.67
C LEU A 62 -15.69 3.55 -1.42
N ASN A 63 -15.63 2.84 -2.55
CA ASN A 63 -14.42 2.82 -3.37
C ASN A 63 -14.13 4.19 -4.00
N ALA A 64 -15.16 4.93 -4.46
CA ALA A 64 -15.00 6.26 -5.00
C ALA A 64 -14.40 7.24 -3.97
N TYR A 65 -14.92 7.25 -2.75
CA TYR A 65 -14.34 8.04 -1.65
C TYR A 65 -12.90 7.62 -1.35
N ARG A 66 -12.62 6.33 -1.32
CA ARG A 66 -11.28 5.81 -1.08
C ARG A 66 -10.27 6.31 -2.11
N PHE A 67 -10.62 6.26 -3.40
CA PHE A 67 -9.76 6.78 -4.48
C PHE A 67 -9.61 8.30 -4.43
N LEU A 68 -10.68 9.02 -4.12
CA LEU A 68 -10.64 10.47 -3.97
C LEU A 68 -9.67 10.88 -2.85
N PHE A 69 -9.80 10.30 -1.66
CA PHE A 69 -8.91 10.58 -0.54
C PHE A 69 -7.47 10.12 -0.80
N ALA A 70 -7.27 9.02 -1.53
CA ALA A 70 -5.94 8.59 -1.95
C ALA A 70 -5.28 9.63 -2.88
N GLY A 71 -6.04 10.17 -3.84
CA GLY A 71 -5.57 11.25 -4.72
C GLY A 71 -5.20 12.52 -3.96
N VAL A 72 -6.07 12.98 -3.05
CA VAL A 72 -5.80 14.12 -2.18
C VAL A 72 -4.56 13.88 -1.31
N GLY A 73 -4.44 12.69 -0.71
CA GLY A 73 -3.28 12.33 0.10
C GLY A 73 -1.97 12.33 -0.68
N THR A 74 -2.00 11.87 -1.94
CA THR A 74 -0.83 11.90 -2.82
C THR A 74 -0.40 13.33 -3.13
N MET A 75 -1.34 14.22 -3.44
CA MET A 75 -1.06 15.64 -3.68
C MET A 75 -0.51 16.33 -2.43
N MET A 76 -1.13 16.11 -1.29
CA MET A 76 -0.65 16.66 -0.01
C MET A 76 0.75 16.17 0.33
N GLY A 77 1.04 14.89 0.11
CA GLY A 77 2.37 14.32 0.32
C GLY A 77 3.44 15.01 -0.52
N ALA A 78 3.17 15.25 -1.80
CA ALA A 78 4.09 15.93 -2.70
C ALA A 78 4.35 17.39 -2.27
N VAL A 79 3.32 18.12 -1.83
CA VAL A 79 3.43 19.53 -1.44
C VAL A 79 4.10 19.69 -0.08
N ILE A 80 3.84 18.82 0.89
CA ILE A 80 4.30 18.96 2.28
C ILE A 80 5.75 18.51 2.45
N VAL A 81 6.21 17.50 1.72
CA VAL A 81 7.55 16.93 1.90
C VAL A 81 8.65 17.94 1.55
N ILE A 82 8.50 18.69 0.46
CA ILE A 82 9.53 19.65 0.00
C ILE A 82 9.81 20.74 1.02
N PRO A 83 8.83 21.46 1.59
CA PRO A 83 9.06 22.45 2.64
C PRO A 83 9.73 21.86 3.89
N ILE A 84 9.31 20.66 4.32
CA ILE A 84 9.92 20.00 5.47
C ILE A 84 11.41 19.75 5.22
N VAL A 85 11.76 19.19 4.06
CA VAL A 85 13.16 18.90 3.71
C VAL A 85 13.99 20.17 3.65
N ASN A 86 13.44 21.27 3.12
CA ASN A 86 14.15 22.55 3.01
C ASN A 86 14.26 23.32 4.34
N ALA A 87 13.47 22.97 5.36
CA ALA A 87 13.56 23.60 6.68
C ALA A 87 14.80 23.14 7.49
N PHE A 88 15.46 22.06 7.06
CA PHE A 88 16.64 21.53 7.75
C PHE A 88 17.95 21.90 7.04
N PRO A 89 19.04 22.11 7.81
CA PRO A 89 20.33 22.51 7.23
C PRO A 89 20.95 21.42 6.34
N SER A 90 20.61 20.15 6.55
CA SER A 90 21.07 19.04 5.71
C SER A 90 19.90 18.32 5.09
N LYS A 91 19.98 18.03 3.79
CA LYS A 91 18.94 17.28 3.06
C LYS A 91 18.68 15.91 3.68
N VAL A 92 19.72 15.23 4.19
CA VAL A 92 19.61 13.91 4.82
C VAL A 92 18.75 13.98 6.09
N ALA A 93 19.01 14.99 6.95
CA ALA A 93 18.20 15.22 8.15
C ALA A 93 16.76 15.62 7.78
N GLY A 94 16.58 16.43 6.72
CA GLY A 94 15.28 16.84 6.24
C GLY A 94 14.43 15.65 5.73
N PHE A 95 15.03 14.73 4.96
CA PHE A 95 14.33 13.52 4.52
C PHE A 95 13.98 12.58 5.69
N SER A 96 14.88 12.44 6.67
CA SER A 96 14.60 11.65 7.87
C SER A 96 13.45 12.25 8.69
N ALA A 97 13.41 13.56 8.85
CA ALA A 97 12.32 14.27 9.53
C ALA A 97 10.98 14.14 8.77
N ALA A 98 11.00 14.27 7.44
CA ALA A 98 9.83 14.03 6.61
C ALA A 98 9.33 12.59 6.72
N GLY A 99 10.23 11.61 6.69
CA GLY A 99 9.91 10.20 6.88
C GLY A 99 9.29 9.92 8.25
N PHE A 100 9.79 10.55 9.31
CA PHE A 100 9.22 10.46 10.65
C PHE A 100 7.79 11.04 10.70
N ALA A 101 7.59 12.24 10.13
CA ALA A 101 6.28 12.87 10.08
C ALA A 101 5.25 12.03 9.32
N ILE A 102 5.62 11.52 8.15
CA ILE A 102 4.77 10.62 7.35
C ILE A 102 4.50 9.32 8.10
N GLY A 103 5.51 8.72 8.70
CA GLY A 103 5.37 7.50 9.50
C GLY A 103 4.43 7.69 10.68
N ALA A 104 4.50 8.83 11.38
CA ALA A 104 3.59 9.18 12.48
C ALA A 104 2.14 9.32 11.98
N VAL A 105 1.91 10.01 10.86
CA VAL A 105 0.60 10.14 10.24
C VAL A 105 0.02 8.77 9.88
N ILE A 106 0.82 7.87 9.29
CA ILE A 106 0.40 6.50 8.96
C ILE A 106 -0.02 5.75 10.22
N ILE A 107 0.74 5.83 11.30
CA ILE A 107 0.42 5.14 12.56
C ILE A 107 -0.90 5.68 13.12
N ILE A 108 -1.05 7.00 13.20
CA ILE A 108 -2.23 7.65 13.75
C ILE A 108 -3.48 7.30 12.94
N THR A 109 -3.43 7.47 11.62
CA THR A 109 -4.57 7.20 10.73
C THR A 109 -4.97 5.72 10.75
N THR A 110 -4.00 4.81 10.77
CA THR A 110 -4.29 3.37 10.84
C THR A 110 -4.89 2.98 12.20
N LEU A 111 -4.43 3.60 13.29
CA LEU A 111 -5.02 3.38 14.62
C LEU A 111 -6.44 3.95 14.70
N ILE A 112 -6.68 5.14 14.15
CA ILE A 112 -8.04 5.71 14.08
C ILE A 112 -8.97 4.76 13.32
N THR A 113 -8.53 4.25 12.17
CA THR A 113 -9.31 3.29 11.39
C THR A 113 -9.61 2.03 12.19
N PHE A 114 -8.61 1.49 12.87
CA PHE A 114 -8.78 0.28 13.70
C PHE A 114 -9.80 0.46 14.83
N PHE A 115 -9.81 1.60 15.50
CA PHE A 115 -10.76 1.86 16.58
C PHE A 115 -12.15 2.31 16.10
N SER A 116 -12.24 2.89 14.90
CA SER A 116 -13.49 3.41 14.35
C SER A 116 -14.32 2.34 13.65
N VAL A 117 -13.66 1.36 13.01
CA VAL A 117 -14.37 0.31 12.28
C VAL A 117 -14.80 -0.79 13.25
N LYS A 118 -16.12 -0.86 13.49
CA LYS A 118 -16.73 -1.97 14.22
C LYS A 118 -17.19 -3.03 13.22
N GLU A 119 -16.65 -4.24 13.32
CA GLU A 119 -17.14 -5.35 12.53
C GLU A 119 -18.62 -5.62 12.85
N PRO A 120 -19.50 -5.74 11.85
CA PRO A 120 -20.87 -6.12 12.07
C PRO A 120 -20.91 -7.58 12.56
N THR A 121 -21.08 -7.75 13.85
CA THR A 121 -21.06 -9.03 14.58
C THR A 121 -22.10 -10.08 14.13
N GLY A 122 -22.93 -9.75 13.16
CA GLY A 122 -24.02 -10.61 12.70
C GLY A 122 -23.71 -11.61 11.58
N ARG A 123 -22.62 -11.38 10.80
CA ARG A 123 -22.33 -12.22 9.61
C ARG A 123 -21.33 -13.35 9.84
N LEU A 124 -20.50 -13.28 10.86
CA LEU A 124 -19.52 -14.33 11.17
C LEU A 124 -20.13 -15.60 11.79
N ARG A 125 -21.45 -15.67 11.95
CA ARG A 125 -22.12 -16.80 12.63
C ARG A 125 -22.46 -17.99 11.73
N HIS A 126 -22.12 -17.98 10.44
CA HIS A 126 -22.48 -19.08 9.55
C HIS A 126 -21.33 -19.83 8.87
N GLU A 127 -20.09 -19.49 9.11
CA GLU A 127 -19.01 -20.45 8.86
C GLU A 127 -18.50 -21.00 10.17
N LYS A 128 -19.23 -22.01 10.64
CA LYS A 128 -18.80 -22.92 11.68
C LYS A 128 -17.38 -23.37 11.34
N TYR A 129 -16.42 -22.98 12.15
CA TYR A 129 -15.06 -23.50 12.14
C TYR A 129 -15.11 -25.05 12.18
N SER A 130 -15.31 -25.64 11.03
CA SER A 130 -15.17 -27.06 10.84
C SER A 130 -13.69 -27.36 10.76
N ASN A 131 -13.17 -27.90 11.84
CA ASN A 131 -11.90 -28.59 11.97
C ASN A 131 -10.64 -27.92 11.41
N ARG A 132 -9.69 -27.60 12.31
CA ARG A 132 -8.32 -27.18 12.00
C ARG A 132 -7.57 -28.09 10.99
N MET A 133 -8.03 -29.31 10.78
CA MET A 133 -7.47 -30.24 9.80
C MET A 133 -7.92 -29.94 8.36
N THR A 134 -9.10 -29.34 8.16
CA THR A 134 -9.55 -28.93 6.82
C THR A 134 -8.82 -27.68 6.34
N ALA A 135 -8.48 -26.74 7.23
CA ALA A 135 -7.75 -25.51 6.87
C ALA A 135 -6.37 -25.81 6.25
N PHE A 136 -5.69 -26.87 6.68
CA PHE A 136 -4.41 -27.29 6.08
C PHE A 136 -4.60 -27.97 4.72
N LYS A 137 -5.70 -28.67 4.53
CA LYS A 137 -6.07 -29.30 3.26
C LYS A 137 -6.58 -28.29 2.24
N ASP A 138 -7.22 -27.21 2.72
CA ASP A 138 -7.70 -26.08 1.91
C ASP A 138 -6.53 -25.20 1.41
N SER A 139 -5.42 -25.13 2.13
CA SER A 139 -4.19 -24.46 1.63
C SER A 139 -3.62 -25.13 0.37
N PHE A 140 -3.77 -26.43 0.22
CA PHE A 140 -3.40 -27.15 -1.00
C PHE A 140 -4.46 -27.01 -2.11
N SER A 141 -5.73 -26.78 -1.75
CA SER A 141 -6.82 -26.44 -2.66
C SER A 141 -6.65 -25.07 -3.30
N PHE A 142 -5.83 -24.18 -2.71
CA PHE A 142 -5.49 -22.87 -3.27
C PHE A 142 -4.91 -23.01 -4.69
N PHE A 143 -4.01 -23.94 -4.90
CA PHE A 143 -3.44 -24.20 -6.24
C PHE A 143 -4.47 -24.71 -7.25
N SER A 144 -5.46 -25.49 -6.81
CA SER A 144 -6.56 -25.95 -7.66
C SER A 144 -7.51 -24.82 -8.05
N SER A 145 -7.76 -23.87 -7.13
CA SER A 145 -8.58 -22.68 -7.38
C SER A 145 -7.94 -21.74 -8.41
N TYR A 146 -6.62 -21.61 -8.41
CA TYR A 146 -5.91 -20.83 -9.44
C TYR A 146 -6.14 -21.38 -10.84
N ARG A 147 -6.14 -22.69 -10.99
CA ARG A 147 -6.38 -23.32 -12.30
C ARG A 147 -7.78 -23.00 -12.85
N PHE A 148 -8.80 -22.98 -11.98
CA PHE A 148 -10.16 -22.62 -12.36
C PHE A 148 -10.29 -21.15 -12.77
N VAL A 149 -9.61 -20.26 -12.05
CA VAL A 149 -9.57 -18.81 -12.33
C VAL A 149 -8.89 -18.52 -13.68
N PHE A 150 -7.79 -19.19 -13.98
CA PHE A 150 -7.08 -19.05 -15.27
C PHE A 150 -7.79 -19.73 -16.45
N THR A 151 -8.81 -20.54 -16.20
CA THR A 151 -9.61 -21.15 -17.27
C THR A 151 -10.78 -20.26 -17.71
N ASN A 152 -11.18 -19.29 -16.89
CA ASN A 152 -12.27 -18.38 -17.20
C ASN A 152 -11.81 -17.25 -18.13
N ARG A 153 -12.26 -17.23 -19.38
CA ARG A 153 -11.92 -16.22 -20.39
C ARG A 153 -12.22 -14.78 -19.95
N VAL A 154 -13.37 -14.57 -19.32
CA VAL A 154 -13.78 -13.25 -18.87
C VAL A 154 -12.81 -12.72 -17.80
N TYR A 155 -12.41 -13.57 -16.87
CA TYR A 155 -11.44 -13.20 -15.83
C TYR A 155 -10.06 -12.89 -16.43
N LEU A 156 -9.60 -13.65 -17.41
CA LEU A 156 -8.32 -13.40 -18.09
C LEU A 156 -8.29 -12.07 -18.82
N ILE A 157 -9.39 -11.70 -19.48
CA ILE A 157 -9.50 -10.41 -20.16
C ILE A 157 -9.47 -9.27 -19.14
N LEU A 158 -10.23 -9.38 -18.04
CA LEU A 158 -10.22 -8.38 -16.97
C LEU A 158 -8.84 -8.25 -16.33
N LEU A 159 -8.17 -9.38 -16.07
CA LEU A 159 -6.81 -9.40 -15.53
C LEU A 159 -5.82 -8.72 -16.49
N ALA A 160 -5.89 -9.04 -17.78
CA ALA A 160 -5.03 -8.43 -18.79
C ALA A 160 -5.21 -6.91 -18.87
N VAL A 161 -6.47 -6.43 -18.90
CA VAL A 161 -6.79 -5.01 -18.88
C VAL A 161 -6.25 -4.34 -17.61
N PHE A 162 -6.42 -4.97 -16.45
CA PHE A 162 -5.94 -4.45 -15.17
C PHE A 162 -4.40 -4.35 -15.13
N VAL A 163 -3.70 -5.39 -15.58
CA VAL A 163 -2.23 -5.40 -15.64
C VAL A 163 -1.72 -4.33 -16.61
N LEU A 164 -2.31 -4.22 -17.80
CA LEU A 164 -1.95 -3.20 -18.77
C LEU A 164 -2.18 -1.77 -18.23
N HIS A 165 -3.31 -1.56 -17.57
CA HIS A 165 -3.64 -0.27 -16.96
C HIS A 165 -2.64 0.12 -15.88
N LEU A 166 -2.33 -0.79 -14.93
CA LEU A 166 -1.34 -0.53 -13.88
C LEU A 166 0.06 -0.30 -14.47
N THR A 167 0.46 -1.06 -15.48
CA THR A 167 1.75 -0.90 -16.14
C THR A 167 1.85 0.46 -16.81
N ALA A 168 0.81 0.89 -17.53
CA ALA A 168 0.76 2.19 -18.16
C ALA A 168 0.88 3.34 -17.15
N LEU A 169 0.15 3.26 -16.01
CA LEU A 169 0.24 4.27 -14.96
C LEU A 169 1.64 4.34 -14.34
N ASN A 170 2.25 3.19 -14.01
CA ASN A 170 3.60 3.16 -13.44
C ASN A 170 4.65 3.69 -14.43
N PHE A 171 4.50 3.36 -15.71
CA PHE A 171 5.39 3.85 -16.76
C PHE A 171 5.29 5.37 -16.91
N LEU A 172 4.06 5.90 -16.92
CA LEU A 172 3.80 7.33 -17.01
C LEU A 172 4.38 8.08 -15.81
N GLN A 173 4.19 7.59 -14.58
CA GLN A 173 4.77 8.16 -13.38
C GLN A 173 6.30 8.17 -13.42
N GLY A 174 6.93 7.09 -13.87
CA GLY A 174 8.37 7.02 -14.04
C GLY A 174 8.92 8.01 -15.07
N MET A 175 8.22 8.17 -16.20
CA MET A 175 8.65 9.08 -17.26
C MET A 175 8.49 10.56 -16.92
N VAL A 176 7.52 10.94 -16.09
CA VAL A 176 7.30 12.35 -15.72
C VAL A 176 8.55 12.98 -15.11
N VAL A 177 9.28 12.26 -14.26
CA VAL A 177 10.51 12.75 -13.63
C VAL A 177 11.60 13.03 -14.67
N TYR A 178 11.75 12.15 -15.66
CA TYR A 178 12.72 12.33 -16.75
C TYR A 178 12.29 13.47 -17.68
N TYR A 179 11.00 13.56 -17.99
CA TYR A 179 10.45 14.64 -18.82
C TYR A 179 10.71 16.01 -18.19
N LEU A 180 10.42 16.18 -16.90
CA LEU A 180 10.68 17.43 -16.19
C LEU A 180 12.18 17.76 -16.15
N LYS A 181 13.05 16.78 -15.91
CA LYS A 181 14.50 16.98 -15.84
C LYS A 181 15.10 17.37 -17.20
N TYR A 182 14.69 16.74 -18.30
CA TYR A 182 15.35 16.91 -19.60
C TYR A 182 14.69 17.95 -20.49
N ILE A 183 13.40 18.21 -20.37
CA ILE A 183 12.70 19.19 -21.23
C ILE A 183 12.55 20.53 -20.53
N TYR A 184 12.21 20.55 -19.24
CA TYR A 184 12.07 21.80 -18.50
C TYR A 184 13.36 22.29 -17.85
N GLN A 185 14.45 21.52 -17.86
CA GLN A 185 15.74 21.87 -17.23
C GLN A 185 15.59 22.37 -15.77
N ALA A 186 14.62 21.86 -15.05
CA ALA A 186 14.30 22.23 -13.67
C ALA A 186 15.11 21.38 -12.68
#